data_de16e76eeba3fb5aa2f4484d08a3b3e7
#
_entry.id   de16e76eeba3fb5aa2f4484d08a3b3e7
#
_cell.length_a   1.000
_cell.length_b   1.000
_cell.length_c   1.000
_cell.angle_alpha   90.00
_cell.angle_beta   90.00
_cell.angle_gamma   90.00
#
_symmetry.space_group_name_H-M   'P 1'
#
loop_
_entity.id
_entity.type
_entity.pdbx_description
1 polymer ?
#
loop_
_entity_poly.entity_id
_entity_poly.type
_entity_poly.pdbx_seq_one_letter_code
_entity_poly.pdbx_strand_id
1 'polypeptide(L)'
;VWLHDGASTLLDKGWAEGVIRTEYCKVPCQIRMDWFSPEHGLVDLKTCDSLKWFESDCRRYGYILQMAFYHAIIREVSGESVPVYLIAVEKNEPFATGVWHLSDEVLTQAEEINTAALARYRKCLKTDAWPTGYEEVRIISTL
;
A
#
# COMPACT_ATOMS: atom_id res chain seq x y z
N VAL A 1 18.64 4.05 -7.17
CA VAL A 1 17.40 4.00 -7.95
C VAL A 1 17.68 4.28 -9.42
N TRP A 2 18.32 5.39 -9.77
CA TRP A 2 18.57 5.79 -11.16
C TRP A 2 19.50 4.86 -11.95
N LEU A 3 20.30 4.04 -11.29
CA LEU A 3 21.15 3.02 -11.92
C LEU A 3 20.42 1.69 -12.17
N HIS A 4 19.18 1.56 -11.74
CA HIS A 4 18.36 0.39 -11.99
C HIS A 4 17.37 0.69 -13.12
N ASP A 5 17.55 0.06 -14.29
CA ASP A 5 16.80 0.38 -15.52
C ASP A 5 15.27 0.35 -15.31
N GLY A 6 14.74 -0.68 -14.67
CA GLY A 6 13.31 -0.78 -14.38
C GLY A 6 12.80 0.34 -13.47
N ALA A 7 13.54 0.72 -12.42
CA ALA A 7 13.15 1.80 -11.53
C ALA A 7 13.22 3.16 -12.22
N SER A 8 14.27 3.42 -13.01
CA SER A 8 14.39 4.69 -13.75
C SER A 8 13.29 4.86 -14.80
N THR A 9 12.91 3.77 -15.48
CA THR A 9 11.79 3.77 -16.44
C THR A 9 10.47 4.15 -15.77
N LEU A 10 10.16 3.55 -14.62
CA LEU A 10 8.93 3.84 -13.88
C LEU A 10 8.85 5.30 -13.40
N LEU A 11 10.00 5.94 -13.17
CA LEU A 11 10.09 7.31 -12.67
C LEU A 11 10.41 8.36 -13.76
N ASP A 12 10.38 7.99 -15.04
CA ASP A 12 10.77 8.90 -16.14
C ASP A 12 9.75 10.01 -16.35
N LYS A 13 8.46 9.68 -16.40
CA LYS A 13 7.37 10.64 -16.66
C LYS A 13 6.25 10.46 -15.65
N GLY A 14 5.98 11.50 -14.86
CA GLY A 14 4.92 11.44 -13.86
C GLY A 14 4.96 12.62 -12.89
N TRP A 15 4.21 12.46 -11.81
CA TRP A 15 4.07 13.47 -10.75
C TRP A 15 4.45 12.86 -9.40
N ALA A 16 5.31 13.58 -8.69
CA ALA A 16 5.64 13.25 -7.30
C ALA A 16 4.60 13.84 -6.35
N GLU A 17 4.40 13.18 -5.20
CA GLU A 17 3.64 13.70 -4.06
C GLU A 17 2.18 14.07 -4.38
N GLY A 18 1.57 13.39 -5.36
CA GLY A 18 0.19 13.60 -5.76
C GLY A 18 -0.80 13.26 -4.64
N VAL A 19 -1.74 14.18 -4.35
CA VAL A 19 -2.75 13.99 -3.30
C VAL A 19 -4.12 13.82 -3.92
N ILE A 20 -4.85 12.79 -3.48
CA ILE A 20 -6.27 12.58 -3.81
C ILE A 20 -7.07 12.58 -2.52
N ARG A 21 -8.19 13.31 -2.52
CA ARG A 21 -9.20 13.31 -1.46
C ARG A 21 -10.54 12.92 -2.06
N THR A 22 -11.19 11.93 -1.49
CA THR A 22 -12.50 11.45 -1.96
C THR A 22 -13.23 10.72 -0.84
N GLU A 23 -14.51 10.47 -1.03
CA GLU A 23 -15.24 9.51 -0.22
C GLU A 23 -15.03 8.10 -0.80
N TYR A 24 -14.63 7.15 0.04
CA TYR A 24 -14.51 5.75 -0.31
C TYR A 24 -15.14 4.88 0.78
N CYS A 25 -16.00 3.93 0.39
CA CYS A 25 -16.78 3.12 1.33
C CYS A 25 -17.54 3.96 2.38
N LYS A 26 -18.07 5.13 1.99
CA LYS A 26 -18.75 6.11 2.87
C LYS A 26 -17.85 6.64 3.99
N VAL A 27 -16.56 6.74 3.74
CA VAL A 27 -15.56 7.33 4.65
C VAL A 27 -14.78 8.38 3.87
N PRO A 28 -14.63 9.61 4.39
CA PRO A 28 -13.69 10.57 3.82
C PRO A 28 -12.26 10.03 3.88
N CYS A 29 -11.63 9.89 2.73
CA CYS A 29 -10.30 9.32 2.59
C CYS A 29 -9.36 10.29 1.89
N GLN A 30 -8.07 10.16 2.21
CA GLN A 30 -6.99 10.87 1.55
C GLN A 30 -5.81 9.93 1.34
N ILE A 31 -5.20 10.01 0.17
CA ILE A 31 -3.91 9.38 -0.13
C ILE A 31 -2.90 10.43 -0.57
N ARG A 32 -1.62 10.13 -0.40
CA ARG A 32 -0.51 10.85 -0.99
C ARG A 32 0.42 9.83 -1.64
N MET A 33 0.51 9.89 -2.96
CA MET A 33 1.33 8.98 -3.76
C MET A 33 2.76 9.52 -3.82
N ASP A 34 3.76 8.66 -3.63
CA ASP A 34 5.15 9.05 -3.85
C ASP A 34 5.37 9.43 -5.31
N TRP A 35 4.83 8.62 -6.22
CA TRP A 35 4.91 8.86 -7.65
C TRP A 35 3.71 8.26 -8.40
N PHE A 36 3.20 8.98 -9.37
CA PHE A 36 2.19 8.50 -10.32
C PHE A 36 2.60 8.81 -11.75
N SER A 37 2.64 7.78 -12.58
CA SER A 37 2.89 7.89 -14.02
C SER A 37 1.64 7.57 -14.82
N PRO A 38 1.24 8.40 -15.79
CA PRO A 38 0.12 8.06 -16.70
C PRO A 38 0.41 6.80 -17.53
N GLU A 39 1.68 6.52 -17.79
CA GLU A 39 2.10 5.39 -18.61
C GLU A 39 2.29 4.11 -17.77
N HIS A 40 2.80 4.23 -16.55
CA HIS A 40 3.21 3.09 -15.72
C HIS A 40 2.35 2.89 -14.46
N GLY A 41 1.51 3.84 -14.09
CA GLY A 41 0.62 3.74 -12.93
C GLY A 41 1.22 4.25 -11.63
N LEU A 42 0.84 3.61 -10.51
CA LEU A 42 1.23 3.98 -9.16
C LEU A 42 2.57 3.36 -8.79
N VAL A 43 3.48 4.17 -8.29
CA VAL A 43 4.80 3.74 -7.80
C VAL A 43 5.02 4.29 -6.40
N ASP A 44 5.45 3.44 -5.48
CA ASP A 44 5.77 3.82 -4.11
C ASP A 44 7.22 3.40 -3.77
N LEU A 45 7.93 4.28 -3.09
CA LEU A 45 9.33 4.09 -2.76
C LEU A 45 9.49 3.67 -1.31
N LYS A 46 10.24 2.60 -1.09
CA LYS A 46 10.54 2.06 0.22
C LYS A 46 12.04 1.94 0.45
N THR A 47 12.46 2.10 1.68
CA THR A 47 13.80 1.67 2.11
C THR A 47 13.68 0.39 2.92
N CYS A 48 14.67 -0.48 2.81
CA CYS A 48 14.73 -1.73 3.56
C CYS A 48 16.16 -2.03 4.05
N ASP A 49 16.27 -2.96 4.95
CA ASP A 49 17.60 -3.41 5.42
C ASP A 49 18.22 -4.42 4.45
N SER A 50 17.38 -5.27 3.82
CA SER A 50 17.82 -6.21 2.80
C SER A 50 16.67 -6.56 1.85
N LEU A 51 16.94 -6.51 0.54
CA LEU A 51 15.99 -6.90 -0.52
C LEU A 51 15.56 -8.37 -0.40
N LYS A 52 16.41 -9.22 0.16
CA LYS A 52 16.10 -10.63 0.43
C LYS A 52 14.83 -10.83 1.27
N TRP A 53 14.56 -9.91 2.19
CA TRP A 53 13.43 -9.98 3.11
C TRP A 53 12.29 -9.03 2.74
N PHE A 54 12.43 -8.25 1.67
CA PHE A 54 11.50 -7.17 1.33
C PHE A 54 10.06 -7.66 1.14
N GLU A 55 9.83 -8.80 0.51
CA GLU A 55 8.48 -9.37 0.37
C GLU A 55 7.85 -9.75 1.72
N SER A 56 8.66 -10.22 2.66
CA SER A 56 8.22 -10.45 4.04
C SER A 56 7.89 -9.14 4.75
N ASP A 57 8.73 -8.12 4.53
CA ASP A 57 8.50 -6.77 5.07
C ASP A 57 7.22 -6.14 4.50
N CYS A 58 6.92 -6.34 3.20
CA CYS A 58 5.67 -5.87 2.59
C CYS A 58 4.43 -6.39 3.33
N ARG A 59 4.46 -7.66 3.75
CA ARG A 59 3.38 -8.26 4.54
C ARG A 59 3.37 -7.74 5.98
N ARG A 60 4.55 -7.72 6.63
CA ARG A 60 4.71 -7.32 8.03
C ARG A 60 4.32 -5.87 8.30
N TYR A 61 4.72 -4.97 7.40
CA TYR A 61 4.47 -3.53 7.54
C TYR A 61 3.22 -3.04 6.82
N GLY A 62 2.48 -3.94 6.17
CA GLY A 62 1.22 -3.60 5.52
C GLY A 62 1.37 -2.78 4.23
N TYR A 63 2.52 -2.85 3.54
CA TYR A 63 2.74 -2.10 2.30
C TYR A 63 1.75 -2.54 1.20
N ILE A 64 1.42 -3.84 1.13
CA ILE A 64 0.43 -4.34 0.17
C ILE A 64 -0.96 -3.75 0.46
N LEU A 65 -1.35 -3.67 1.73
CA LEU A 65 -2.62 -3.06 2.14
C LEU A 65 -2.65 -1.56 1.80
N GLN A 66 -1.55 -0.85 2.03
CA GLN A 66 -1.40 0.56 1.66
C GLN A 66 -1.59 0.75 0.15
N MET A 67 -0.90 -0.06 -0.66
CA MET A 67 -0.96 0.07 -2.11
C MET A 67 -2.32 -0.30 -2.67
N ALA A 68 -2.97 -1.33 -2.15
CA ALA A 68 -4.33 -1.68 -2.52
C ALA A 68 -5.33 -0.57 -2.18
N PHE A 69 -5.15 0.09 -1.03
CA PHE A 69 -5.97 1.26 -0.67
C PHE A 69 -5.76 2.43 -1.64
N TYR A 70 -4.51 2.75 -1.99
CA TYR A 70 -4.19 3.80 -2.95
C TYR A 70 -4.76 3.48 -4.34
N HIS A 71 -4.60 2.24 -4.79
CA HIS A 71 -5.14 1.75 -6.05
C HIS A 71 -6.67 1.88 -6.11
N ALA A 72 -7.37 1.48 -5.02
CA ALA A 72 -8.81 1.61 -4.93
C ALA A 72 -9.29 3.07 -4.98
N ILE A 73 -8.57 3.99 -4.31
CA ILE A 73 -8.87 5.43 -4.36
C ILE A 73 -8.65 6.02 -5.77
N ILE A 74 -7.58 5.63 -6.45
CA ILE A 74 -7.32 6.05 -7.83
C ILE A 74 -8.48 5.57 -8.75
N ARG A 75 -8.86 4.29 -8.63
CA ARG A 75 -9.97 3.73 -9.40
C ARG A 75 -11.30 4.40 -9.09
N GLU A 76 -11.57 4.76 -7.84
CA GLU A 76 -12.78 5.48 -7.44
C GLU A 76 -12.93 6.83 -8.15
N VAL A 77 -11.84 7.58 -8.30
CA VAL A 77 -11.89 8.93 -8.90
C VAL A 77 -11.69 8.93 -10.42
N SER A 78 -10.95 7.97 -10.97
CA SER A 78 -10.63 7.92 -12.41
C SER A 78 -11.52 6.96 -13.19
N GLY A 79 -12.10 5.96 -12.55
CA GLY A 79 -12.80 4.85 -13.21
C GLY A 79 -11.86 3.80 -13.80
N GLU A 80 -10.54 3.96 -13.64
CA GLU A 80 -9.53 3.10 -14.28
C GLU A 80 -8.69 2.36 -13.23
N SER A 81 -8.37 1.09 -13.53
CA SER A 81 -7.38 0.32 -12.80
C SER A 81 -5.99 0.57 -13.38
N VAL A 82 -5.02 0.83 -12.52
CA VAL A 82 -3.64 1.13 -12.93
C VAL A 82 -2.67 0.11 -12.36
N PRO A 83 -1.55 -0.18 -13.03
CA PRO A 83 -0.49 -1.01 -12.45
C PRO A 83 0.08 -0.39 -11.17
N VAL A 84 0.53 -1.24 -10.26
CA VAL A 84 1.09 -0.83 -8.96
C VAL A 84 2.47 -1.43 -8.75
N TYR A 85 3.42 -0.59 -8.45
CA TYR A 85 4.82 -0.99 -8.25
C TYR A 85 5.36 -0.51 -6.91
N LEU A 86 6.23 -1.31 -6.31
CA LEU A 86 7.10 -0.94 -5.21
C LEU A 86 8.54 -0.89 -5.70
N ILE A 87 9.23 0.20 -5.43
CA ILE A 87 10.68 0.30 -5.59
C ILE A 87 11.29 0.28 -4.20
N ALA A 88 12.15 -0.69 -3.91
CA ALA A 88 12.85 -0.77 -2.64
C ALA A 88 14.35 -0.54 -2.82
N VAL A 89 14.95 0.18 -1.87
CA VAL A 89 16.37 0.48 -1.83
C VAL A 89 16.94 0.05 -0.49
N GLU A 90 18.02 -0.71 -0.50
CA GLU A 90 18.76 -1.02 0.73
C GLU A 90 19.37 0.23 1.34
N LYS A 91 19.33 0.33 2.67
CA LYS A 91 19.88 1.48 3.42
C LYS A 91 21.41 1.48 3.48
N ASN A 92 22.03 0.34 3.20
CA ASN A 92 23.47 0.15 3.27
C ASN A 92 24.09 0.00 1.88
N GLU A 93 25.36 0.36 1.73
CA GLU A 93 26.12 0.14 0.52
C GLU A 93 26.11 -1.35 0.12
N PRO A 94 25.94 -1.67 -1.18
CA PRO A 94 25.96 -0.76 -2.35
C PRO A 94 24.60 -0.12 -2.69
N PHE A 95 23.65 -0.01 -1.74
CA PHE A 95 22.30 0.55 -1.94
C PHE A 95 21.53 -0.17 -3.04
N ALA A 96 21.55 -1.49 -2.99
CA ALA A 96 20.90 -2.33 -3.98
C ALA A 96 19.41 -1.93 -4.12
N THR A 97 18.93 -1.89 -5.36
CA THR A 97 17.57 -1.50 -5.70
C THR A 97 16.83 -2.65 -6.33
N GLY A 98 15.58 -2.88 -5.94
CA GLY A 98 14.69 -3.85 -6.56
C GLY A 98 13.34 -3.22 -6.90
N VAL A 99 12.62 -3.83 -7.84
CA VAL A 99 11.30 -3.42 -8.28
C VAL A 99 10.34 -4.60 -8.20
N TRP A 100 9.18 -4.40 -7.61
CA TRP A 100 8.10 -5.39 -7.49
C TRP A 100 6.83 -4.84 -8.11
N HIS A 101 6.22 -5.63 -8.99
CA HIS A 101 4.85 -5.39 -9.47
C HIS A 101 3.88 -6.17 -8.60
N LEU A 102 2.85 -5.51 -8.10
CA LEU A 102 1.79 -6.16 -7.32
C LEU A 102 0.75 -6.72 -8.31
N SER A 103 0.47 -8.03 -8.21
CA SER A 103 -0.52 -8.66 -9.07
C SER A 103 -1.95 -8.22 -8.71
N ASP A 104 -2.86 -8.33 -9.68
CA ASP A 104 -4.28 -8.01 -9.47
C ASP A 104 -4.91 -8.88 -8.38
N GLU A 105 -4.48 -10.13 -8.24
CA GLU A 105 -4.97 -11.04 -7.20
C GLU A 105 -4.59 -10.54 -5.80
N VAL A 106 -3.35 -10.11 -5.60
CA VAL A 106 -2.91 -9.63 -4.29
C VAL A 106 -3.54 -8.29 -3.95
N LEU A 107 -3.73 -7.41 -4.93
CA LEU A 107 -4.44 -6.15 -4.75
C LEU A 107 -5.91 -6.38 -4.37
N THR A 108 -6.59 -7.32 -5.04
CA THR A 108 -7.98 -7.69 -4.74
C THR A 108 -8.13 -8.23 -3.32
N GLN A 109 -7.29 -9.18 -2.92
CA GLN A 109 -7.31 -9.73 -1.56
C GLN A 109 -7.05 -8.65 -0.50
N ALA A 110 -6.10 -7.75 -0.76
CA ALA A 110 -5.80 -6.66 0.15
C ALA A 110 -6.93 -5.61 0.21
N GLU A 111 -7.62 -5.36 -0.89
CA GLU A 111 -8.79 -4.48 -0.94
C GLU A 111 -9.95 -5.04 -0.10
N GLU A 112 -10.20 -6.35 -0.12
CA GLU A 112 -11.20 -7.00 0.74
C GLU A 112 -10.90 -6.76 2.23
N ILE A 113 -9.63 -6.87 2.63
CA ILE A 113 -9.19 -6.59 4.00
C ILE A 113 -9.42 -5.11 4.35
N ASN A 114 -9.07 -4.20 3.45
CA ASN A 114 -9.25 -2.76 3.64
C ASN A 114 -10.73 -2.36 3.75
N THR A 115 -11.59 -2.91 2.90
CA THR A 115 -13.04 -2.63 2.94
C THR A 115 -13.68 -3.15 4.22
N ALA A 116 -13.28 -4.33 4.69
CA ALA A 116 -13.71 -4.86 5.99
C ALA A 116 -13.24 -3.96 7.15
N ALA A 117 -12.02 -3.44 7.08
CA ALA A 117 -11.50 -2.50 8.08
C ALA A 117 -12.28 -1.18 8.08
N LEU A 118 -12.62 -0.62 6.91
CA LEU A 118 -13.45 0.58 6.79
C LEU A 118 -14.88 0.36 7.32
N ALA A 119 -15.46 -0.82 7.07
CA ALA A 119 -16.78 -1.17 7.64
C ALA A 119 -16.74 -1.21 9.17
N ARG A 120 -15.69 -1.81 9.76
CA ARG A 120 -15.46 -1.82 11.20
C ARG A 120 -15.26 -0.41 11.75
N TYR A 121 -14.46 0.42 11.10
CA TYR A 121 -14.25 1.81 11.47
C TYR A 121 -15.57 2.60 11.52
N ARG A 122 -16.41 2.48 10.49
CA ARG A 122 -17.74 3.11 10.44
C ARG A 122 -18.66 2.63 11.58
N LYS A 123 -18.60 1.35 11.90
CA LYS A 123 -19.35 0.79 13.04
C LYS A 123 -18.89 1.43 14.36
N CYS A 124 -17.59 1.51 14.58
CA CYS A 124 -17.03 2.15 15.76
C CYS A 124 -17.43 3.62 15.88
N LEU A 125 -17.37 4.37 14.78
CA LEU A 125 -17.85 5.77 14.75
C LEU A 125 -19.33 5.89 15.10
N LYS A 126 -20.17 4.99 14.60
CA LYS A 126 -21.63 5.02 14.87
C LYS A 126 -21.98 4.65 16.30
N THR A 127 -21.26 3.73 16.91
CA THR A 127 -21.56 3.17 18.24
C THR A 127 -20.75 3.80 19.36
N ASP A 128 -19.73 4.61 19.02
CA ASP A 128 -18.70 5.12 19.92
C ASP A 128 -18.02 4.02 20.76
N ALA A 129 -17.93 2.82 20.21
CA ALA A 129 -17.27 1.67 20.83
C ALA A 129 -16.05 1.26 19.99
N TRP A 130 -14.88 1.25 20.63
CA TRP A 130 -13.58 1.02 19.99
C TRP A 130 -12.88 -0.21 20.60
N PRO A 131 -13.37 -1.43 20.32
CA PRO A 131 -12.79 -2.64 20.90
C PRO A 131 -11.39 -2.88 20.34
N THR A 132 -10.46 -3.24 21.22
CA THR A 132 -9.08 -3.62 20.85
C THR A 132 -8.99 -5.06 20.37
N GLY A 133 -9.98 -5.90 20.72
CA GLY A 133 -9.99 -7.34 20.53
C GLY A 133 -9.19 -8.10 21.60
N TYR A 134 -8.76 -7.41 22.68
CA TYR A 134 -8.01 -7.98 23.79
C TYR A 134 -8.72 -7.80 25.13
N GLU A 135 -10.02 -7.59 25.13
CA GLU A 135 -10.82 -7.35 26.32
C GLU A 135 -10.94 -8.60 27.21
N GLU A 136 -10.81 -9.78 26.61
CA GLU A 136 -10.91 -11.05 27.32
C GLU A 136 -9.54 -11.66 27.62
N VAL A 137 -9.49 -12.44 28.71
CA VAL A 137 -8.29 -13.22 29.08
C VAL A 137 -8.01 -14.30 28.02
N ARG A 138 -6.79 -14.36 27.53
CA ARG A 138 -6.34 -15.35 26.56
C ARG A 138 -5.42 -16.36 27.21
N ILE A 139 -5.52 -17.62 26.77
CA ILE A 139 -4.69 -18.72 27.27
C ILE A 139 -3.59 -19.00 26.23
N ILE A 140 -2.33 -19.01 26.66
CA ILE A 140 -1.22 -19.55 25.87
C ILE A 140 -1.13 -21.05 26.20
N SER A 141 -1.49 -21.90 25.24
CA SER A 141 -1.57 -23.35 25.40
C SER A 141 -0.48 -24.14 24.68
N THR A 142 0.40 -23.43 23.94
CA THR A 142 1.52 -24.04 23.20
C THR A 142 2.79 -23.22 23.38
N LEU A 143 3.95 -23.92 23.32
CA LEU A 143 5.28 -23.30 23.32
C LEU A 143 5.68 -22.85 21.91
#